data_ccf54a06398b0ed4056ba77f4cbf5cda
#
_entry.id   ccf54a06398b0ed4056ba77f4cbf5cda
#
_cell.length_a   1.000
_cell.length_b   1.000
_cell.length_c   1.000
_cell.angle_alpha   90.00
_cell.angle_beta   90.00
_cell.angle_gamma   90.00
#
_symmetry.space_group_name_H-M   'P 1'
#
loop_
_entity.id
_entity.type
_entity.pdbx_description
1 polymer ?
#
loop_
_entity_poly.entity_id
_entity_poly.type
_entity_poly.pdbx_seq_one_letter_code
_entity_poly.pdbx_strand_id
1 'polypeptide(L)'
;MQLSRWLAAGSAVLMLAATAALPQPAQAREIVGFSGAYAPGTVVVRTGQRSLYYVLGNGRALRYPVGVGRAGKQWSGTAMINGKYLRPAWTPPAEVKRDKPSLPNVIRGGSGNNPMGAAALTLSVGEYAIHGTNNPGSIGGFVSYGCIRMYNADVLDLYGRVGFGTPVVVTQ
;
A
#
# COMPACT_ATOMS: atom_id res chain seq x y z
N MET A 1 -47.91 55.51 -40.38
CA MET A 1 -47.83 54.92 -39.00
C MET A 1 -47.14 53.60 -39.12
N GLN A 2 -45.83 53.54 -38.83
CA GLN A 2 -45.02 52.29 -38.78
C GLN A 2 -44.61 52.03 -37.35
N LEU A 3 -45.03 50.88 -36.81
CA LEU A 3 -44.68 50.38 -35.48
C LEU A 3 -43.42 49.51 -35.60
N SER A 4 -42.33 50.00 -35.07
CA SER A 4 -41.04 49.28 -34.99
C SER A 4 -41.09 48.25 -33.83
N ARG A 5 -40.95 46.95 -34.18
CA ARG A 5 -40.83 45.85 -33.19
C ARG A 5 -39.33 45.67 -32.86
N TRP A 6 -38.92 45.96 -31.62
CA TRP A 6 -37.63 45.62 -31.08
C TRP A 6 -37.63 44.16 -30.60
N LEU A 7 -36.81 43.33 -31.22
CA LEU A 7 -36.48 42.00 -30.77
C LEU A 7 -35.33 42.09 -29.78
N ALA A 8 -35.61 41.83 -28.51
CA ALA A 8 -34.58 41.66 -27.47
C ALA A 8 -33.99 40.23 -27.57
N ALA A 9 -32.72 40.14 -28.00
CA ALA A 9 -31.98 38.90 -27.97
C ALA A 9 -31.42 38.70 -26.56
N GLY A 10 -31.98 37.75 -25.79
CA GLY A 10 -31.50 37.34 -24.50
C GLY A 10 -30.32 36.37 -24.67
N SER A 11 -29.11 36.79 -24.32
CA SER A 11 -27.93 35.92 -24.25
C SER A 11 -27.99 35.09 -22.97
N ALA A 12 -28.25 33.79 -23.06
CA ALA A 12 -28.14 32.86 -21.96
C ALA A 12 -26.65 32.53 -21.73
N VAL A 13 -26.06 33.03 -20.63
CA VAL A 13 -24.71 32.67 -20.18
C VAL A 13 -24.80 31.34 -19.47
N LEU A 14 -24.30 30.26 -20.11
CA LEU A 14 -24.14 28.94 -19.50
C LEU A 14 -22.93 29.00 -18.56
N MET A 15 -23.18 29.08 -17.25
CA MET A 15 -22.12 28.87 -16.25
C MET A 15 -21.77 27.39 -16.17
N LEU A 16 -20.61 26.99 -16.70
CA LEU A 16 -20.01 25.69 -16.45
C LEU A 16 -19.48 25.69 -15.02
N ALA A 17 -20.19 25.02 -14.09
CA ALA A 17 -19.66 24.74 -12.77
C ALA A 17 -18.58 23.66 -12.89
N ALA A 18 -17.31 24.06 -12.83
CA ALA A 18 -16.18 23.14 -12.69
C ALA A 18 -16.23 22.54 -11.28
N THR A 19 -16.69 21.30 -11.17
CA THR A 19 -16.57 20.51 -9.93
C THR A 19 -15.08 20.17 -9.74
N ALA A 20 -14.39 20.92 -8.90
CA ALA A 20 -13.06 20.57 -8.43
C ALA A 20 -13.17 19.25 -7.67
N ALA A 21 -12.64 18.16 -8.22
CA ALA A 21 -12.47 16.90 -7.51
C ALA A 21 -11.50 17.16 -6.35
N LEU A 22 -12.02 17.20 -5.13
CA LEU A 22 -11.19 17.25 -3.93
C LEU A 22 -10.33 15.98 -3.91
N PRO A 23 -9.00 16.09 -3.69
CA PRO A 23 -8.16 14.91 -3.53
C PRO A 23 -8.72 14.08 -2.37
N GLN A 24 -9.13 12.85 -2.66
CA GLN A 24 -9.52 11.93 -1.59
C GLN A 24 -8.31 11.73 -0.68
N PRO A 25 -8.44 11.92 0.63
CA PRO A 25 -7.34 11.61 1.55
C PRO A 25 -6.95 10.16 1.31
N ALA A 26 -5.66 9.90 1.09
CA ALA A 26 -5.13 8.54 1.10
C ALA A 26 -5.68 7.86 2.35
N GLN A 27 -6.33 6.69 2.17
CA GLN A 27 -6.99 6.01 3.30
C GLN A 27 -5.94 5.76 4.38
N ALA A 28 -5.92 6.65 5.38
CA ALA A 28 -5.01 6.58 6.50
C ALA A 28 -5.30 5.30 7.29
N ARG A 29 -4.26 4.79 7.97
CA ARG A 29 -4.46 3.72 8.97
C ARG A 29 -5.60 4.07 9.91
N GLU A 30 -6.43 3.10 10.23
CA GLU A 30 -7.59 3.29 11.11
C GLU A 30 -7.77 2.10 12.06
N ILE A 31 -8.33 2.34 13.23
CA ILE A 31 -8.76 1.28 14.14
C ILE A 31 -10.12 0.78 13.68
N VAL A 32 -10.19 -0.53 13.41
CA VAL A 32 -11.41 -1.19 12.93
C VAL A 32 -11.79 -2.36 13.84
N GLY A 33 -13.06 -2.77 13.79
CA GLY A 33 -13.49 -4.07 14.30
C GLY A 33 -12.77 -5.19 13.54
N PHE A 34 -12.27 -6.18 14.27
CA PHE A 34 -11.51 -7.27 13.66
C PHE A 34 -11.92 -8.61 14.27
N SER A 35 -12.47 -9.48 13.43
CA SER A 35 -12.85 -10.85 13.81
C SER A 35 -11.79 -11.84 13.36
N GLY A 36 -11.47 -12.81 14.24
CA GLY A 36 -10.52 -13.88 14.02
C GLY A 36 -9.80 -14.26 15.32
N ALA A 37 -9.41 -15.52 15.44
CA ALA A 37 -8.70 -16.07 16.59
C ALA A 37 -7.19 -15.79 16.50
N TYR A 38 -6.80 -14.52 16.46
CA TYR A 38 -5.40 -14.07 16.42
C TYR A 38 -5.03 -13.39 17.72
N ALA A 39 -3.86 -13.73 18.26
CA ALA A 39 -3.32 -13.07 19.44
C ALA A 39 -3.00 -11.61 19.17
N PRO A 40 -3.14 -10.71 20.16
CA PRO A 40 -2.64 -9.33 20.06
C PRO A 40 -1.18 -9.30 19.64
N GLY A 41 -0.81 -8.35 18.78
CA GLY A 41 0.53 -8.26 18.21
C GLY A 41 0.73 -9.04 16.89
N THR A 42 -0.21 -9.92 16.51
CA THR A 42 -0.14 -10.62 15.21
C THR A 42 -0.40 -9.64 14.06
N VAL A 43 0.36 -9.78 12.99
CA VAL A 43 0.11 -9.13 11.70
C VAL A 43 -0.71 -10.07 10.81
N VAL A 44 -1.86 -9.63 10.33
CA VAL A 44 -2.70 -10.40 9.41
C VAL A 44 -2.84 -9.65 8.09
N VAL A 45 -2.46 -10.29 6.98
CA VAL A 45 -2.61 -9.72 5.64
C VAL A 45 -3.73 -10.46 4.92
N ARG A 46 -4.77 -9.74 4.53
CA ARG A 46 -5.86 -10.25 3.68
C ARG A 46 -5.63 -9.74 2.26
N THR A 47 -5.05 -10.58 1.40
CA THR A 47 -4.63 -10.17 0.06
C THR A 47 -5.80 -9.78 -0.81
N GLY A 48 -6.92 -10.50 -0.74
CA GLY A 48 -8.16 -10.15 -1.44
C GLY A 48 -8.71 -8.77 -1.07
N GLN A 49 -8.52 -8.34 0.19
CA GLN A 49 -8.92 -7.02 0.68
C GLN A 49 -7.85 -5.95 0.46
N ARG A 50 -6.63 -6.34 0.06
CA ARG A 50 -5.44 -5.46 -0.04
C ARG A 50 -5.25 -4.65 1.24
N SER A 51 -5.36 -5.34 2.37
CA SER A 51 -5.30 -4.75 3.72
C SER A 51 -4.41 -5.58 4.64
N LEU A 52 -3.63 -4.88 5.45
CA LEU A 52 -2.85 -5.44 6.54
C LEU A 52 -3.48 -5.00 7.86
N TYR A 53 -3.60 -5.90 8.79
CA TYR A 53 -4.17 -5.69 10.12
C TYR A 53 -3.12 -6.01 11.19
N TYR A 54 -2.84 -5.05 12.06
CA TYR A 54 -2.10 -5.29 13.29
C TYR A 54 -3.11 -5.49 14.42
N VAL A 55 -3.17 -6.69 14.97
CA VAL A 55 -4.17 -7.09 15.96
C VAL A 55 -3.90 -6.40 17.29
N LEU A 56 -4.88 -5.65 17.79
CA LEU A 56 -4.80 -4.92 19.06
C LEU A 56 -5.39 -5.72 20.25
N GLY A 57 -6.16 -6.77 19.97
CA GLY A 57 -6.98 -7.46 20.96
C GLY A 57 -8.37 -6.84 21.11
N ASN A 58 -9.21 -7.48 21.93
CA ASN A 58 -10.59 -7.02 22.21
C ASN A 58 -11.41 -6.77 20.93
N GLY A 59 -11.26 -7.65 19.93
CA GLY A 59 -12.00 -7.55 18.67
C GLY A 59 -11.62 -6.35 17.80
N ARG A 60 -10.41 -5.77 17.97
CA ARG A 60 -9.95 -4.60 17.22
C ARG A 60 -8.59 -4.85 16.57
N ALA A 61 -8.37 -4.18 15.45
CA ALA A 61 -7.07 -4.11 14.79
C ALA A 61 -6.83 -2.73 14.18
N LEU A 62 -5.56 -2.40 13.98
CA LEU A 62 -5.16 -1.26 13.19
C LEU A 62 -5.04 -1.72 11.73
N ARG A 63 -5.85 -1.16 10.85
CA ARG A 63 -5.87 -1.48 9.42
C ARG A 63 -4.98 -0.54 8.64
N TYR A 64 -4.20 -1.11 7.70
CA TYR A 64 -3.39 -0.38 6.74
C TYR A 64 -3.76 -0.82 5.32
N PRO A 65 -3.94 0.09 4.38
CA PRO A 65 -4.04 -0.26 2.96
C PRO A 65 -2.69 -0.74 2.44
N VAL A 66 -2.67 -1.80 1.63
CA VAL A 66 -1.43 -2.37 1.12
C VAL A 66 -1.52 -2.72 -0.37
N GLY A 67 -0.37 -2.74 -1.04
CA GLY A 67 -0.22 -3.41 -2.32
C GLY A 67 0.27 -4.84 -2.10
N VAL A 68 -0.26 -5.80 -2.85
CA VAL A 68 -0.01 -7.23 -2.67
C VAL A 68 0.48 -7.90 -3.95
N GLY A 69 0.76 -9.20 -3.90
CA GLY A 69 1.19 -10.00 -5.05
C GLY A 69 0.22 -9.89 -6.23
N ARG A 70 0.76 -9.68 -7.45
CA ARG A 70 0.00 -9.78 -8.70
C ARG A 70 -0.52 -11.21 -8.91
N ALA A 71 -1.36 -11.42 -9.93
CA ALA A 71 -1.84 -12.74 -10.31
C ALA A 71 -0.69 -13.75 -10.45
N GLY A 72 -0.80 -14.91 -9.84
CA GLY A 72 0.23 -15.95 -9.80
C GLY A 72 1.41 -15.65 -8.86
N LYS A 73 1.40 -14.52 -8.13
CA LYS A 73 2.43 -14.15 -7.14
C LYS A 73 1.84 -13.93 -5.74
N GLN A 74 0.60 -14.26 -5.54
CA GLN A 74 -0.01 -14.28 -4.21
C GLN A 74 0.37 -15.57 -3.50
N TRP A 75 0.53 -15.47 -2.19
CA TRP A 75 0.77 -16.62 -1.32
C TRP A 75 -0.11 -16.52 -0.07
N SER A 76 -0.28 -17.62 0.61
CA SER A 76 -0.96 -17.71 1.89
C SER A 76 -0.18 -18.60 2.82
N GLY A 77 -0.35 -18.41 4.12
CA GLY A 77 0.33 -19.19 5.15
C GLY A 77 0.81 -18.32 6.30
N THR A 78 1.68 -18.87 7.12
CA THR A 78 2.24 -18.22 8.31
C THR A 78 3.74 -17.98 8.13
N ALA A 79 4.20 -16.82 8.53
CA ALA A 79 5.60 -16.43 8.60
C ALA A 79 5.88 -15.73 9.93
N MET A 80 7.13 -15.40 10.17
CA MET A 80 7.56 -14.52 11.26
C MET A 80 8.43 -13.41 10.69
N ILE A 81 8.42 -12.25 11.34
CA ILE A 81 9.39 -11.19 11.05
C ILE A 81 10.76 -11.67 11.52
N ASN A 82 11.71 -11.77 10.59
CA ASN A 82 13.09 -12.21 10.85
C ASN A 82 14.15 -11.12 10.56
N GLY A 83 13.72 -9.94 10.13
CA GLY A 83 14.61 -8.80 9.93
C GLY A 83 13.86 -7.49 9.91
N LYS A 84 14.52 -6.42 10.40
CA LYS A 84 13.98 -5.06 10.47
C LYS A 84 15.03 -4.08 9.99
N TYR A 85 14.75 -3.32 8.94
CA TYR A 85 15.72 -2.44 8.30
C TYR A 85 15.10 -1.07 7.99
N LEU A 86 15.79 0.00 8.36
CA LEU A 86 15.45 1.36 7.95
C LEU A 86 16.23 1.72 6.69
N ARG A 87 15.52 2.25 5.69
CA ARG A 87 16.10 2.64 4.39
C ARG A 87 17.04 1.58 3.82
N PRO A 88 16.61 0.29 3.69
CA PRO A 88 17.49 -0.76 3.23
C PRO A 88 17.97 -0.51 1.79
N ALA A 89 19.18 -0.93 1.46
CA ALA A 89 19.54 -1.16 0.08
C ALA A 89 18.68 -2.31 -0.49
N TRP A 90 18.45 -2.30 -1.78
CA TRP A 90 17.66 -3.33 -2.45
C TRP A 90 18.42 -3.98 -3.60
N THR A 91 18.55 -5.29 -3.51
CA THR A 91 19.01 -6.15 -4.59
C THR A 91 17.79 -6.79 -5.24
N PRO A 92 17.55 -6.58 -6.54
CA PRO A 92 16.42 -7.22 -7.22
C PRO A 92 16.52 -8.74 -7.12
N PRO A 93 15.47 -9.44 -6.63
CA PRO A 93 15.39 -10.89 -6.73
C PRO A 93 15.57 -11.38 -8.16
N ALA A 94 16.07 -12.61 -8.34
CA ALA A 94 16.40 -13.17 -9.66
C ALA A 94 15.21 -13.10 -10.64
N GLU A 95 13.99 -13.34 -10.16
CA GLU A 95 12.79 -13.24 -10.98
C GLU A 95 12.52 -11.80 -11.43
N VAL A 96 12.67 -10.81 -10.55
CA VAL A 96 12.49 -9.38 -10.89
C VAL A 96 13.55 -8.96 -11.90
N LYS A 97 14.80 -9.41 -11.71
CA LYS A 97 15.90 -9.11 -12.62
C LYS A 97 15.70 -9.72 -14.00
N ARG A 98 15.12 -10.92 -14.09
CA ARG A 98 14.77 -11.57 -15.36
C ARG A 98 13.69 -10.78 -16.11
N ASP A 99 12.64 -10.31 -15.41
CA ASP A 99 11.55 -9.54 -16.01
C ASP A 99 11.98 -8.09 -16.35
N LYS A 100 12.98 -7.58 -15.64
CA LYS A 100 13.50 -6.21 -15.78
C LYS A 100 15.03 -6.21 -15.79
N PRO A 101 15.67 -6.67 -16.87
CA PRO A 101 17.13 -6.86 -16.95
C PRO A 101 17.94 -5.56 -16.83
N SER A 102 17.33 -4.41 -17.16
CA SER A 102 17.96 -3.09 -17.07
C SER A 102 18.09 -2.56 -15.63
N LEU A 103 17.44 -3.20 -14.63
CA LEU A 103 17.60 -2.77 -13.24
C LEU A 103 19.07 -2.93 -12.80
N PRO A 104 19.62 -2.00 -12.00
CA PRO A 104 20.94 -2.15 -11.41
C PRO A 104 20.96 -3.36 -10.46
N ASN A 105 22.16 -3.91 -10.19
CA ASN A 105 22.30 -5.04 -9.28
C ASN A 105 21.97 -4.66 -7.84
N VAL A 106 22.20 -3.40 -7.45
CA VAL A 106 21.85 -2.87 -6.13
C VAL A 106 21.34 -1.44 -6.29
N ILE A 107 20.24 -1.14 -5.62
CA ILE A 107 19.75 0.24 -5.45
C ILE A 107 20.01 0.66 -4.00
N ARG A 108 20.70 1.78 -3.83
CA ARG A 108 21.09 2.30 -2.51
C ARG A 108 19.87 2.58 -1.62
N GLY A 109 20.03 2.33 -0.33
CA GLY A 109 19.05 2.70 0.69
C GLY A 109 18.80 4.20 0.73
N GLY A 110 17.54 4.60 0.87
CA GLY A 110 17.13 6.00 0.88
C GLY A 110 17.11 6.70 -0.47
N SER A 111 17.50 6.03 -1.56
CA SER A 111 17.39 6.55 -2.91
C SER A 111 15.93 6.65 -3.35
N GLY A 112 15.55 7.73 -4.06
CA GLY A 112 14.18 7.95 -4.53
C GLY A 112 13.65 6.88 -5.49
N ASN A 113 14.54 6.14 -6.16
CA ASN A 113 14.18 5.02 -7.03
C ASN A 113 14.20 3.65 -6.32
N ASN A 114 14.48 3.60 -5.00
CA ASN A 114 14.49 2.36 -4.24
C ASN A 114 13.06 1.90 -3.91
N PRO A 115 12.62 0.73 -4.42
CA PRO A 115 11.26 0.26 -4.21
C PRO A 115 10.92 -0.14 -2.77
N MET A 116 11.95 -0.32 -1.89
CA MET A 116 11.73 -0.68 -0.49
C MET A 116 11.22 0.49 0.37
N GLY A 117 11.39 1.72 -0.10
CA GLY A 117 10.92 2.91 0.61
C GLY A 117 11.62 3.15 1.94
N ALA A 118 10.87 3.55 2.97
CA ALA A 118 11.41 4.02 4.24
C ALA A 118 11.86 2.89 5.18
N ALA A 119 11.29 1.70 5.10
CA ALA A 119 11.63 0.55 5.94
C ALA A 119 11.23 -0.76 5.27
N ALA A 120 11.84 -1.86 5.74
CA ALA A 120 11.47 -3.23 5.39
C ALA A 120 11.50 -4.14 6.61
N LEU A 121 10.54 -5.05 6.65
CA LEU A 121 10.37 -6.14 7.59
C LEU A 121 10.45 -7.44 6.79
N THR A 122 11.56 -8.15 6.83
CA THR A 122 11.72 -9.42 6.10
C THR A 122 10.97 -10.55 6.80
N LEU A 123 10.51 -11.51 6.01
CA LEU A 123 9.72 -12.64 6.48
C LEU A 123 10.51 -13.94 6.44
N SER A 124 10.21 -14.86 7.35
CA SER A 124 10.89 -16.16 7.47
C SER A 124 10.56 -17.16 6.35
N VAL A 125 9.75 -16.76 5.37
CA VAL A 125 9.38 -17.58 4.21
C VAL A 125 9.70 -16.85 2.93
N GLY A 126 10.27 -17.56 1.95
CA GLY A 126 10.62 -17.01 0.66
C GLY A 126 11.55 -15.80 0.76
N GLU A 127 11.56 -15.00 -0.30
CA GLU A 127 12.25 -13.70 -0.34
C GLU A 127 11.25 -12.54 -0.12
N TYR A 128 10.26 -12.74 0.78
CA TYR A 128 9.18 -11.77 1.00
C TYR A 128 9.49 -10.79 2.11
N ALA A 129 8.93 -9.60 1.97
CA ALA A 129 9.01 -8.55 2.97
C ALA A 129 7.70 -7.74 3.00
N ILE A 130 7.44 -7.12 4.16
CA ILE A 130 6.51 -6.00 4.29
C ILE A 130 7.38 -4.74 4.24
N HIS A 131 7.14 -3.84 3.29
CA HIS A 131 8.04 -2.70 3.07
C HIS A 131 7.33 -1.44 2.60
N GLY A 132 7.99 -0.31 2.67
CA GLY A 132 7.53 0.95 2.11
C GLY A 132 7.50 0.94 0.58
N THR A 133 7.41 2.09 -0.04
CA THR A 133 7.39 2.18 -1.50
C THR A 133 7.91 3.51 -2.00
N ASN A 134 8.48 3.51 -3.20
CA ASN A 134 8.75 4.72 -4.00
C ASN A 134 7.61 5.02 -5.00
N ASN A 135 6.58 4.16 -5.04
CA ASN A 135 5.39 4.33 -5.87
C ASN A 135 4.12 4.21 -5.02
N PRO A 136 3.69 5.28 -4.33
CA PRO A 136 2.51 5.25 -3.46
C PRO A 136 1.22 4.92 -4.21
N GLY A 137 1.11 5.21 -5.52
CA GLY A 137 -0.04 4.82 -6.35
C GLY A 137 -0.19 3.30 -6.54
N SER A 138 0.79 2.49 -6.09
CA SER A 138 0.70 1.03 -6.13
C SER A 138 -0.03 0.43 -4.91
N ILE A 139 -0.32 1.24 -3.89
CA ILE A 139 -1.07 0.79 -2.71
C ILE A 139 -2.54 0.59 -3.09
N GLY A 140 -3.14 -0.49 -2.60
CA GLY A 140 -4.49 -0.94 -2.98
C GLY A 140 -4.52 -1.80 -4.24
N GLY A 141 -3.36 -2.09 -4.87
CA GLY A 141 -3.25 -2.88 -6.10
C GLY A 141 -2.65 -4.28 -5.91
N PHE A 142 -2.82 -5.11 -6.94
CA PHE A 142 -2.14 -6.41 -7.12
C PHE A 142 -0.88 -6.19 -7.97
N VAL A 143 0.24 -5.82 -7.36
CA VAL A 143 1.37 -5.17 -8.08
C VAL A 143 2.75 -5.76 -7.81
N SER A 144 2.89 -6.59 -6.77
CA SER A 144 4.21 -7.09 -6.35
C SER A 144 4.50 -8.51 -6.85
N TYR A 145 5.71 -8.99 -6.58
CA TYR A 145 6.12 -10.37 -6.77
C TYR A 145 5.91 -11.23 -5.50
N GLY A 146 5.03 -10.79 -4.60
CA GLY A 146 4.69 -11.48 -3.35
C GLY A 146 4.92 -10.65 -2.09
N CYS A 147 5.77 -9.63 -2.14
CA CYS A 147 5.95 -8.68 -1.05
C CYS A 147 4.68 -7.87 -0.77
N ILE A 148 4.57 -7.36 0.44
CA ILE A 148 3.46 -6.51 0.90
C ILE A 148 3.98 -5.07 0.93
N ARG A 149 3.41 -4.20 0.09
CA ARG A 149 3.79 -2.79 0.01
C ARG A 149 2.91 -1.93 0.88
N MET A 150 3.50 -0.99 1.59
CA MET A 150 2.82 -0.02 2.44
C MET A 150 3.19 1.41 2.06
N TYR A 151 2.37 2.38 2.42
CA TYR A 151 2.85 3.76 2.47
C TYR A 151 4.06 3.87 3.42
N ASN A 152 4.98 4.79 3.12
CA ASN A 152 6.19 4.95 3.93
C ASN A 152 5.88 5.33 5.39
N ALA A 153 4.88 6.15 5.63
CA ALA A 153 4.44 6.49 6.99
C ALA A 153 3.86 5.28 7.72
N ASP A 154 3.15 4.40 7.01
CA ASP A 154 2.50 3.23 7.60
C ASP A 154 3.50 2.12 7.93
N VAL A 155 4.49 1.87 7.05
CA VAL A 155 5.53 0.88 7.37
C VAL A 155 6.40 1.33 8.54
N LEU A 156 6.66 2.63 8.71
CA LEU A 156 7.38 3.16 9.86
C LEU A 156 6.57 3.01 11.15
N ASP A 157 5.26 3.23 11.11
CA ASP A 157 4.37 2.99 12.26
C ASP A 157 4.34 1.50 12.62
N LEU A 158 4.16 0.62 11.63
CA LEU A 158 4.20 -0.84 11.85
C LEU A 158 5.57 -1.28 12.38
N TYR A 159 6.66 -0.73 11.84
CA TYR A 159 8.03 -1.00 12.29
C TYR A 159 8.22 -0.74 13.78
N GLY A 160 7.61 0.32 14.32
CA GLY A 160 7.65 0.63 15.76
C GLY A 160 6.83 -0.32 16.63
N ARG A 161 5.87 -1.06 16.04
CA ARG A 161 4.95 -1.94 16.78
C ARG A 161 5.39 -3.39 16.83
N VAL A 162 6.18 -3.84 15.86
CA VAL A 162 6.55 -5.25 15.69
C VAL A 162 8.02 -5.49 16.03
N GLY A 163 8.35 -6.73 16.41
CA GLY A 163 9.69 -7.19 16.70
C GLY A 163 10.07 -8.44 15.88
N PHE A 164 11.31 -8.92 16.11
CA PHE A 164 11.71 -10.24 15.64
C PHE A 164 10.77 -11.30 16.23
N GLY A 165 10.42 -12.30 15.46
CA GLY A 165 9.49 -13.35 15.87
C GLY A 165 8.00 -12.94 15.84
N THR A 166 7.64 -11.68 15.53
CA THR A 166 6.24 -11.30 15.37
C THR A 166 5.57 -12.17 14.32
N PRO A 167 4.43 -12.85 14.66
CA PRO A 167 3.71 -13.69 13.72
C PRO A 167 3.08 -12.85 12.60
N VAL A 168 3.19 -13.37 11.38
CA VAL A 168 2.55 -12.81 10.18
C VAL A 168 1.72 -13.90 9.51
N VAL A 169 0.43 -13.68 9.41
CA VAL A 169 -0.51 -14.60 8.75
C VAL A 169 -1.01 -13.95 7.47
N VAL A 170 -0.84 -14.63 6.34
CA VAL A 170 -1.31 -14.15 5.04
C VAL A 170 -2.44 -15.04 4.56
N THR A 171 -3.58 -14.44 4.24
CA THR A 171 -4.77 -15.12 3.70
C THR A 171 -5.19 -14.47 2.38
N GLN A 172 -5.93 -15.20 1.58
CA GLN A 172 -6.57 -14.67 0.38
C GLN A 172 -7.91 -14.02 0.69
#